data_b28a8181fdf339de8d47cb1b0eb1692b
#
_entry.id   b28a8181fdf339de8d47cb1b0eb1692b
#
_cell.length_a   1.000
_cell.length_b   1.000
_cell.length_c   1.000
_cell.angle_alpha   90.00
_cell.angle_beta   90.00
_cell.angle_gamma   90.00
#
_symmetry.space_group_name_H-M   'P 1'
#
loop_
_entity.id
_entity.type
_entity.pdbx_description
1 polymer ?
#
loop_
_entity_poly.entity_id
_entity_poly.type
_entity_poly.pdbx_seq_one_letter_code
_entity_poly.pdbx_strand_id
1 'polypeptide(L)' 'MKSYLISGVVDKYRIKTNLFAISPNHAIKVFQQKYPKAEDIYVIQDLFKGK' A
#
# COMPACT_ATOMS: atom_id res chain seq x y z
N MET A 1 3.30 14.34 5.26
CA MET A 1 2.98 12.96 4.91
C MET A 1 2.58 12.85 3.46
N LYS A 2 2.87 11.73 2.88
CA LYS A 2 2.53 11.50 1.48
C LYS A 2 1.50 10.39 1.36
N SER A 3 0.79 10.43 0.25
CA SER A 3 -0.18 9.39 -0.04
C SER A 3 0.47 8.31 -0.87
N TYR A 4 0.31 7.06 -0.46
CA TYR A 4 0.86 5.93 -1.20
C TYR A 4 -0.27 4.98 -1.56
N LEU A 5 -0.20 4.45 -2.76
CA LEU A 5 -1.14 3.43 -3.19
C LEU A 5 -0.50 2.08 -2.91
N ILE A 6 -1.12 1.33 -2.03
CA ILE A 6 -0.58 0.04 -1.60
C ILE A 6 -1.45 -1.08 -2.15
N SER A 7 -0.80 -2.11 -2.64
CA SER A 7 -1.49 -3.29 -3.14
C SER A 7 -1.15 -4.48 -2.26
N GLY A 8 -2.13 -5.31 -2.03
CA GLY A 8 -1.91 -6.53 -1.26
C GLY A 8 -3.02 -7.53 -1.52
N VAL A 9 -2.78 -8.77 -1.16
CA VAL A 9 -3.74 -9.84 -1.34
C VAL A 9 -4.36 -10.16 0.01
N VAL A 10 -5.67 -10.02 0.10
CA VAL A 10 -6.42 -10.33 1.32
C VAL A 10 -7.52 -11.31 0.93
N ASP A 11 -7.53 -12.45 1.60
CA ASP A 11 -8.55 -13.48 1.34
C ASP A 11 -8.63 -13.84 -0.14
N LYS A 12 -7.47 -14.03 -0.76
CA LYS A 12 -7.36 -14.44 -2.16
C LYS A 12 -7.72 -13.36 -3.15
N TYR A 13 -8.03 -12.17 -2.68
CA TYR A 13 -8.35 -11.07 -3.57
C TYR A 13 -7.30 -9.98 -3.43
N ARG A 14 -6.89 -9.44 -4.57
CA ARG A 14 -5.95 -8.33 -4.55
C ARG A 14 -6.73 -7.04 -4.39
N ILE A 15 -6.32 -6.27 -3.41
CA ILE A 15 -6.95 -4.98 -3.15
C ILE A 15 -5.91 -3.88 -3.25
N LYS A 16 -6.38 -2.69 -3.46
CA LYS A 16 -5.55 -1.49 -3.50
C LYS A 16 -6.19 -0.44 -2.64
N THR A 17 -5.36 0.28 -1.92
CA THR A 17 -5.87 1.34 -1.08
C THR A 17 -4.82 2.43 -0.93
N ASN A 18 -5.29 3.65 -0.74
CA ASN A 18 -4.40 4.78 -0.49
C ASN A 18 -4.19 4.93 0.99
N LEU A 19 -2.95 5.18 1.37
CA LEU A 19 -2.59 5.40 2.76
C LEU A 19 -1.69 6.61 2.85
N PHE A 20 -1.77 7.31 3.97
CA PHE A 20 -0.84 8.39 4.25
C PHE A 20 0.27 7.84 5.13
N ALA A 21 1.49 8.14 4.77
CA ALA A 21 2.63 7.65 5.52
C ALA A 21 3.83 8.54 5.25
N ILE A 22 4.85 8.40 6.07
CA ILE A 22 6.05 9.21 5.92
C ILE A 22 7.02 8.59 4.95
N SER A 23 6.88 7.31 4.66
CA SER A 23 7.77 6.62 3.73
C SER A 23 7.05 5.41 3.17
N PRO A 24 7.56 4.86 2.05
CA PRO A 24 6.95 3.66 1.49
C PRO A 24 6.95 2.48 2.45
N ASN A 25 8.04 2.30 3.18
CA ASN A 25 8.10 1.20 4.14
C ASN A 25 7.09 1.39 5.25
N HIS A 26 6.90 2.61 5.70
CA HIS A 26 5.91 2.90 6.71
C HIS A 26 4.50 2.60 6.18
N ALA A 27 4.26 2.94 4.91
CA ALA A 27 2.96 2.67 4.32
C ALA A 27 2.66 1.18 4.30
N ILE A 28 3.66 0.36 4.00
CA ILE A 28 3.48 -1.07 4.00
C ILE A 28 3.13 -1.57 5.39
N LYS A 29 3.79 -1.03 6.40
CA LYS A 29 3.49 -1.43 7.76
C LYS A 29 2.08 -1.05 8.17
N VAL A 30 1.65 0.13 7.79
CA VAL A 30 0.29 0.57 8.11
C VAL A 30 -0.72 -0.34 7.43
N PHE A 31 -0.45 -0.69 6.17
CA PHE A 31 -1.33 -1.60 5.45
C PHE A 31 -1.40 -2.95 6.15
N GLN A 32 -0.24 -3.47 6.56
CA GLN A 32 -0.18 -4.76 7.23
C GLN A 32 -0.95 -4.74 8.55
N GLN A 33 -0.89 -3.64 9.27
CA GLN A 33 -1.63 -3.53 10.52
C GLN A 33 -3.13 -3.48 10.27
N LYS A 34 -3.51 -2.86 9.18
CA LYS A 34 -4.91 -2.76 8.85
C LYS A 34 -5.46 -4.09 8.35
N TYR A 35 -4.64 -4.84 7.65
CA TYR A 35 -5.02 -6.15 7.11
C TYR A 35 -3.97 -7.17 7.53
N PRO A 36 -4.10 -7.73 8.74
CA PRO A 36 -3.06 -8.62 9.25
C PRO A 36 -2.82 -9.86 8.40
N LYS A 37 -3.80 -10.25 7.63
CA LYS A 37 -3.66 -11.44 6.79
C LYS A 37 -3.20 -11.12 5.38
N ALA A 38 -2.88 -9.87 5.10
CA ALA A 38 -2.47 -9.48 3.76
C ALA A 38 -1.13 -10.11 3.39
N GLU A 39 -1.00 -10.45 2.12
CA GLU A 39 0.22 -11.04 1.57
C GLU A 39 0.60 -10.27 0.34
N ASP A 40 1.85 -10.45 -0.07
CA ASP A 40 2.34 -9.86 -1.31
C ASP A 40 2.05 -8.36 -1.35
N ILE A 41 2.42 -7.67 -0.29
CA ILE A 41 2.15 -6.26 -0.14
C ILE A 41 3.27 -5.46 -0.78
N TYR A 42 2.89 -4.47 -1.60
CA TYR A 42 3.89 -3.58 -2.17
C TYR A 42 3.28 -2.23 -2.49
N VAL A 43 4.15 -1.24 -2.66
CA VAL A 43 3.74 0.10 -3.02
C VAL A 43 3.70 0.19 -4.53
N ILE A 44 2.59 0.67 -5.06
CA ILE A 44 2.47 0.88 -6.49
C ILE A 44 3.10 2.23 -6.80
N GLN A 45 4.08 2.21 -7.69
CA GLN A 45 4.74 3.45 -8.04
C GLN A 45 3.83 4.33 -8.86
N ASP A 46 3.91 5.60 -8.58
CA ASP A 46 3.12 6.57 -9.30
C ASP A 46 3.89 6.95 -10.54
N LEU A 47 3.56 6.31 -11.65
CA LEU A 47 4.31 6.52 -12.87
C LEU A 47 3.84 7.70 -13.67
N PHE A 48 2.74 8.28 -13.27
CA PHE A 48 2.22 9.40 -14.02
C PHE A 48 2.31 10.68 -13.29
N LYS A 49 2.96 10.69 -12.23
CA LYS A 49 3.12 11.95 -11.60
C LYS A 49 4.07 12.75 -12.42
N GLY A 50 3.83 13.75 -12.53
CA GLY A 50 4.56 14.47 -13.41
C GLY A 50 3.95 14.35 -14.70
N LYS A 51 3.59 14.14 -14.72
CA LYS A 51 3.25 14.36 -15.69
C LYS A 51 2.64 14.76 -15.78
#